data_81bca84d1981fa5d5c053c20f7c12592
#
_entry.id   81bca84d1981fa5d5c053c20f7c12592
#
_cell.length_a   1.000
_cell.length_b   1.000
_cell.length_c   1.000
_cell.angle_alpha   90.00
_cell.angle_beta   90.00
_cell.angle_gamma   90.00
#
_symmetry.space_group_name_H-M   'P 1'
#
loop_
_entity.id
_entity.type
_entity.pdbx_description
1 polymer ?
#
loop_
_entity_poly.entity_id
_entity_poly.type
_entity_poly.pdbx_seq_one_letter_code
_entity_poly.pdbx_strand_id
1 'polypeptide(L)'
;MNKESYHNDLKNKWKMFVKHGWVATNSTNHVMLRSWQKCLKHCDPRHWNTPVKASGQTLQTIFSRNEEFIRISQRVVEDHFTLAGDDRLAFLIIDPHGWVLSLNAAGDYSSQLRELGIESGMSWAEDGIGTNVYSLCRETNLYTQLEGAEHFSEQLHCYAMSAAPVI
;
A
#
# COMPACT_ATOMS: atom_id res chain seq x y z
N MET A 1 -2.63 -11.70 -23.79
CA MET A 1 -1.89 -10.43 -23.65
C MET A 1 -0.63 -10.75 -22.85
N ASN A 2 0.55 -10.38 -23.34
CA ASN A 2 1.81 -10.59 -22.63
C ASN A 2 1.85 -9.63 -21.41
N LYS A 3 2.50 -10.04 -20.30
CA LYS A 3 2.61 -9.26 -19.06
C LYS A 3 3.18 -7.85 -19.30
N GLU A 4 4.18 -7.73 -20.16
CA GLU A 4 4.79 -6.46 -20.54
C GLU A 4 3.80 -5.52 -21.29
N SER A 5 2.98 -6.08 -22.19
CA SER A 5 1.93 -5.33 -22.89
C SER A 5 0.85 -4.82 -21.92
N TYR A 6 0.51 -5.62 -20.91
CA TYR A 6 -0.44 -5.22 -19.86
C TYR A 6 0.10 -4.04 -19.04
N HIS A 7 1.35 -4.13 -18.57
CA HIS A 7 1.97 -3.06 -17.78
C HIS A 7 2.11 -1.76 -18.56
N ASN A 8 2.43 -1.82 -19.84
CA ASN A 8 2.53 -0.65 -20.72
C ASN A 8 1.16 0.00 -20.94
N ASP A 9 0.11 -0.78 -21.17
CA ASP A 9 -1.26 -0.29 -21.29
C ASP A 9 -1.73 0.40 -20.01
N LEU A 10 -1.49 -0.23 -18.87
CA LEU A 10 -1.85 0.30 -17.57
C LEU A 10 -1.11 1.62 -17.25
N LYS A 11 0.19 1.69 -17.55
CA LYS A 11 0.97 2.93 -17.39
C LYS A 11 0.47 4.06 -18.30
N ASN A 12 0.04 3.73 -19.51
CA ASN A 12 -0.57 4.72 -20.40
C ASN A 12 -1.94 5.19 -19.89
N LYS A 13 -2.75 4.30 -19.36
CA LYS A 13 -4.03 4.63 -18.70
C LYS A 13 -3.82 5.54 -17.49
N TRP A 14 -2.84 5.24 -16.66
CA TRP A 14 -2.48 6.08 -15.53
C TRP A 14 -2.05 7.49 -15.99
N LYS A 15 -1.18 7.60 -16.99
CA LYS A 15 -0.78 8.90 -17.57
C LYS A 15 -1.97 9.69 -18.11
N MET A 16 -2.89 9.03 -18.81
CA MET A 16 -4.12 9.65 -19.32
C MET A 16 -5.01 10.12 -18.16
N PHE A 17 -5.15 9.30 -17.13
CA PHE A 17 -5.88 9.67 -15.94
C PHE A 17 -5.29 10.90 -15.25
N VAL A 18 -3.98 10.92 -15.01
CA VAL A 18 -3.28 12.05 -14.37
C VAL A 18 -3.44 13.34 -15.20
N LYS A 19 -3.44 13.23 -16.54
CA LYS A 19 -3.57 14.38 -17.43
C LYS A 19 -5.00 14.91 -17.55
N HIS A 20 -6.00 14.03 -17.55
CA HIS A 20 -7.37 14.36 -17.93
C HIS A 20 -8.41 14.08 -16.82
N GLY A 21 -8.03 13.44 -15.72
CA GLY A 21 -8.94 13.06 -14.63
C GLY A 21 -9.88 11.89 -14.93
N TRP A 22 -9.72 11.24 -16.10
CA TRP A 22 -10.54 10.12 -16.51
C TRP A 22 -9.78 9.15 -17.43
N VAL A 23 -10.24 7.90 -17.49
CA VAL A 23 -9.80 6.90 -18.47
C VAL A 23 -11.00 6.09 -18.98
N ALA A 24 -10.87 5.51 -20.17
CA ALA A 24 -11.86 4.57 -20.69
C ALA A 24 -11.89 3.29 -19.83
N THR A 25 -13.08 2.88 -19.42
CA THR A 25 -13.29 1.85 -18.39
C THR A 25 -13.34 0.41 -18.89
N ASN A 26 -13.22 0.18 -20.20
CA ASN A 26 -13.53 -1.10 -20.83
C ASN A 26 -12.72 -2.32 -20.33
N SER A 27 -11.70 -2.13 -19.49
CA SER A 27 -10.87 -3.22 -18.95
C SER A 27 -10.19 -2.88 -17.61
N THR A 28 -10.66 -1.86 -16.92
CA THR A 28 -9.97 -1.37 -15.70
C THR A 28 -10.85 -1.60 -14.48
N ASN A 29 -10.25 -1.97 -13.35
CA ASN A 29 -10.95 -2.19 -12.09
C ASN A 29 -11.70 -0.91 -11.65
N HIS A 30 -13.02 -0.97 -11.62
CA HIS A 30 -13.89 0.18 -11.28
C HIS A 30 -13.68 0.69 -9.85
N VAL A 31 -13.35 -0.20 -8.91
CA VAL A 31 -13.08 0.18 -7.52
C VAL A 31 -11.79 1.02 -7.47
N MET A 32 -10.74 0.56 -8.14
CA MET A 32 -9.48 1.27 -8.24
C MET A 32 -9.65 2.65 -8.90
N LEU A 33 -10.38 2.74 -10.02
CA LEU A 33 -10.61 4.02 -10.70
C LEU A 33 -11.40 5.01 -9.85
N ARG A 34 -12.39 4.55 -9.11
CA ARG A 34 -13.15 5.39 -8.18
C ARG A 34 -12.25 5.93 -7.06
N SER A 35 -11.38 5.09 -6.53
CA SER A 35 -10.38 5.47 -5.55
C SER A 35 -9.42 6.51 -6.13
N TRP A 36 -8.89 6.32 -7.34
CA TRP A 36 -8.05 7.31 -8.02
C TRP A 36 -8.74 8.67 -8.18
N GLN A 37 -10.00 8.68 -8.60
CA GLN A 37 -10.79 9.92 -8.75
C GLN A 37 -10.99 10.66 -7.42
N LYS A 38 -11.13 9.91 -6.34
CA LYS A 38 -11.22 10.47 -4.99
C LYS A 38 -9.87 11.06 -4.56
N CYS A 39 -8.78 10.32 -4.75
CA CYS A 39 -7.43 10.75 -4.37
C CYS A 39 -6.95 11.97 -5.12
N LEU A 40 -7.28 12.11 -6.41
CA LEU A 40 -6.86 13.24 -7.25
C LEU A 40 -7.32 14.61 -6.70
N LYS A 41 -8.31 14.63 -5.81
CA LYS A 41 -8.78 15.86 -5.14
C LYS A 41 -7.83 16.35 -4.04
N HIS A 42 -6.97 15.48 -3.53
CA HIS A 42 -6.15 15.72 -2.33
C HIS A 42 -4.67 15.46 -2.53
N CYS A 43 -4.32 14.60 -3.51
CA CYS A 43 -2.95 14.16 -3.75
C CYS A 43 -2.55 14.36 -5.22
N ASP A 44 -1.29 14.76 -5.46
CA ASP A 44 -0.69 14.69 -6.80
C ASP A 44 -0.03 13.31 -6.97
N PRO A 45 -0.47 12.49 -7.93
CA PRO A 45 0.07 11.15 -8.11
C PRO A 45 1.55 11.11 -8.55
N ARG A 46 2.10 12.22 -9.02
CA ARG A 46 3.51 12.36 -9.43
C ARG A 46 4.44 12.77 -8.29
N HIS A 47 3.88 13.28 -7.20
CA HIS A 47 4.64 13.67 -6.02
C HIS A 47 4.37 12.70 -4.87
N TRP A 48 5.45 12.22 -4.25
CA TRP A 48 5.32 11.38 -3.08
C TRP A 48 4.91 12.21 -1.86
N ASN A 49 3.74 11.92 -1.33
CA ASN A 49 3.34 12.46 -0.05
C ASN A 49 3.91 11.55 1.03
N THR A 50 4.90 12.04 1.76
CA THR A 50 5.45 11.28 2.89
C THR A 50 4.31 10.94 3.86
N PRO A 51 4.11 9.66 4.19
CA PRO A 51 3.07 9.25 5.12
C PRO A 51 3.19 9.96 6.47
N VAL A 52 2.07 10.29 7.08
CA VAL A 52 2.05 10.90 8.42
C VAL A 52 2.56 9.90 9.43
N LYS A 53 3.48 10.33 10.31
CA LYS A 53 4.01 9.51 11.40
C LYS A 53 3.35 9.86 12.72
N ALA A 54 2.80 8.87 13.39
CA ALA A 54 2.30 9.03 14.76
C ALA A 54 3.48 9.25 15.72
N SER A 55 3.28 10.08 16.73
CA SER A 55 4.29 10.37 17.75
C SER A 55 3.68 10.49 19.14
N GLY A 56 4.52 10.44 20.16
CA GLY A 56 4.12 10.65 21.57
C GLY A 56 2.97 9.74 22.01
N GLN A 57 1.97 10.32 22.63
CA GLN A 57 0.81 9.60 23.18
C GLN A 57 -0.03 8.91 22.10
N THR A 58 -0.14 9.49 20.91
CA THR A 58 -0.86 8.88 19.80
C THR A 58 -0.23 7.55 19.40
N LEU A 59 1.10 7.52 19.25
CA LEU A 59 1.84 6.30 18.93
C LEU A 59 1.64 5.23 20.00
N GLN A 60 1.78 5.61 21.28
CA GLN A 60 1.56 4.71 22.40
C GLN A 60 0.14 4.11 22.40
N THR A 61 -0.88 4.94 22.14
CA THR A 61 -2.26 4.50 22.08
C THR A 61 -2.50 3.50 20.95
N ILE A 62 -1.93 3.76 19.74
CA ILE A 62 -2.03 2.85 18.60
C ILE A 62 -1.45 1.48 18.97
N PHE A 63 -0.24 1.44 19.51
CA PHE A 63 0.43 0.18 19.84
C PHE A 63 -0.24 -0.55 20.99
N SER A 64 -0.61 0.13 22.08
CA SER A 64 -1.29 -0.49 23.20
C SER A 64 -2.64 -1.09 22.84
N ARG A 65 -3.40 -0.43 21.97
CA ARG A 65 -4.69 -0.96 21.48
C ARG A 65 -4.52 -2.22 20.63
N ASN A 66 -3.41 -2.36 19.94
CA ASN A 66 -3.14 -3.44 19.01
C ASN A 66 -2.11 -4.47 19.55
N GLU A 67 -1.75 -4.41 20.83
CA GLU A 67 -0.67 -5.22 21.40
C GLU A 67 -0.82 -6.72 21.14
N GLU A 68 -2.00 -7.27 21.43
CA GLU A 68 -2.30 -8.68 21.22
C GLU A 68 -2.22 -9.06 19.73
N PHE A 69 -2.78 -8.22 18.85
CA PHE A 69 -2.76 -8.43 17.40
C PHE A 69 -1.32 -8.40 16.86
N ILE A 70 -0.51 -7.43 17.30
CA ILE A 70 0.91 -7.35 16.93
C ILE A 70 1.64 -8.62 17.35
N ARG A 71 1.47 -9.05 18.61
CA ARG A 71 2.13 -10.22 19.17
C ARG A 71 1.82 -11.51 18.39
N ILE A 72 0.55 -11.70 18.02
CA ILE A 72 0.13 -12.89 17.27
C ILE A 72 0.63 -12.81 15.82
N SER A 73 0.44 -11.66 15.18
CA SER A 73 0.80 -11.46 13.77
C SER A 73 2.30 -11.57 13.54
N GLN A 74 3.12 -11.03 14.42
CA GLN A 74 4.58 -11.11 14.31
C GLN A 74 5.07 -12.56 14.24
N ARG A 75 4.54 -13.45 15.08
CA ARG A 75 4.93 -14.87 15.06
C ARG A 75 4.62 -15.52 13.72
N VAL A 76 3.41 -15.26 13.18
CA VAL A 76 2.99 -15.80 11.87
C VAL A 76 3.89 -15.26 10.75
N VAL A 77 4.19 -13.97 10.77
CA VAL A 77 5.04 -13.33 9.76
C VAL A 77 6.47 -13.83 9.82
N GLU A 78 7.06 -13.96 11.01
CA GLU A 78 8.43 -14.48 11.19
C GLU A 78 8.58 -15.89 10.64
N ASP A 79 7.62 -16.78 10.92
CA ASP A 79 7.61 -18.14 10.39
C ASP A 79 7.57 -18.15 8.84
N HIS A 80 6.72 -17.33 8.23
CA HIS A 80 6.58 -17.25 6.77
C HIS A 80 7.76 -16.53 6.11
N PHE A 81 8.30 -15.49 6.74
CA PHE A 81 9.44 -14.75 6.24
C PHE A 81 10.69 -15.63 6.15
N THR A 82 10.91 -16.46 7.15
CA THR A 82 12.01 -17.43 7.18
C THR A 82 11.89 -18.47 6.06
N LEU A 83 10.66 -18.88 5.74
CA LEU A 83 10.40 -19.87 4.68
C LEU A 83 10.51 -19.28 3.27
N ALA A 84 10.20 -18.00 3.08
CA ALA A 84 10.16 -17.37 1.77
C ALA A 84 11.56 -17.18 1.15
N GLY A 85 12.58 -16.85 1.97
CA GLY A 85 13.97 -16.69 1.53
C GLY A 85 14.19 -15.63 0.45
N ASP A 86 13.26 -14.67 0.29
CA ASP A 86 13.33 -13.61 -0.72
C ASP A 86 13.75 -12.28 -0.07
N ASP A 87 14.90 -11.77 -0.50
CA ASP A 87 15.49 -10.52 0.01
C ASP A 87 14.67 -9.27 -0.33
N ARG A 88 13.69 -9.37 -1.23
CA ARG A 88 12.81 -8.27 -1.66
C ARG A 88 11.36 -8.45 -1.25
N LEU A 89 11.13 -9.31 -0.28
CA LEU A 89 9.82 -9.50 0.33
C LEU A 89 9.69 -8.64 1.59
N ALA A 90 8.54 -8.02 1.78
CA ALA A 90 8.19 -7.34 3.01
C ALA A 90 6.77 -7.69 3.43
N PHE A 91 6.56 -7.82 4.74
CA PHE A 91 5.26 -7.97 5.36
C PHE A 91 4.95 -6.76 6.22
N LEU A 92 3.78 -6.18 6.02
CA LEU A 92 3.25 -5.11 6.84
C LEU A 92 2.00 -5.59 7.56
N ILE A 93 1.93 -5.29 8.85
CA ILE A 93 0.72 -5.41 9.63
C ILE A 93 0.16 -4.01 9.81
N ILE A 94 -1.09 -3.80 9.38
CA ILE A 94 -1.73 -2.49 9.37
C ILE A 94 -3.06 -2.59 10.13
N ASP A 95 -3.34 -1.62 11.00
CA ASP A 95 -4.58 -1.57 11.75
C ASP A 95 -5.77 -1.08 10.89
N PRO A 96 -7.02 -1.21 11.36
CA PRO A 96 -8.19 -0.76 10.59
C PRO A 96 -8.23 0.76 10.30
N HIS A 97 -7.38 1.55 10.93
CA HIS A 97 -7.27 3.00 10.72
C HIS A 97 -6.14 3.37 9.75
N GLY A 98 -5.35 2.40 9.28
CA GLY A 98 -4.25 2.59 8.34
C GLY A 98 -2.89 2.77 9.00
N TRP A 99 -2.75 2.58 10.29
CA TRP A 99 -1.47 2.66 10.95
C TRP A 99 -0.66 1.38 10.76
N VAL A 100 0.55 1.52 10.26
CA VAL A 100 1.50 0.40 10.18
C VAL A 100 1.95 0.02 11.58
N LEU A 101 1.59 -1.19 12.01
CA LEU A 101 1.93 -1.73 13.33
C LEU A 101 3.29 -2.42 13.32
N SER A 102 3.60 -3.14 12.25
CA SER A 102 4.92 -3.73 12.06
C SER A 102 5.32 -3.79 10.59
N LEU A 103 6.62 -3.73 10.36
CA LEU A 103 7.26 -3.98 9.07
C LEU A 103 8.34 -5.04 9.28
N ASN A 104 8.24 -6.13 8.55
CA ASN A 104 9.24 -7.18 8.46
C ASN A 104 9.76 -7.24 7.03
N ALA A 105 11.03 -6.92 6.83
CA ALA A 105 11.71 -6.93 5.54
C ALA A 105 13.18 -7.26 5.74
N ALA A 106 13.81 -7.87 4.74
CA ALA A 106 15.23 -8.21 4.83
C ALA A 106 16.13 -6.98 4.69
N GLY A 107 17.22 -6.95 5.43
CA GLY A 107 18.40 -6.10 5.31
C GLY A 107 18.21 -4.75 4.62
N ASP A 108 18.83 -4.59 3.46
CA ASP A 108 18.83 -3.35 2.67
C ASP A 108 17.45 -2.97 2.15
N TYR A 109 16.57 -3.94 1.91
CA TYR A 109 15.20 -3.67 1.47
C TYR A 109 14.38 -2.96 2.55
N SER A 110 14.58 -3.31 3.82
CA SER A 110 13.99 -2.59 4.95
C SER A 110 14.39 -1.11 4.96
N SER A 111 15.64 -0.80 4.64
CA SER A 111 16.12 0.60 4.57
C SER A 111 15.48 1.37 3.43
N GLN A 112 15.38 0.77 2.24
CA GLN A 112 14.70 1.36 1.08
C GLN A 112 13.22 1.69 1.37
N LEU A 113 12.52 0.77 2.05
CA LEU A 113 11.13 1.00 2.44
C LEU A 113 10.98 2.14 3.44
N ARG A 114 11.91 2.27 4.39
CA ARG A 114 11.90 3.38 5.36
C ARG A 114 12.17 4.74 4.69
N GLU A 115 13.01 4.80 3.65
CA GLU A 115 13.23 6.02 2.88
C GLU A 115 11.93 6.52 2.21
N LEU A 116 11.03 5.61 1.86
CA LEU A 116 9.68 5.93 1.40
C LEU A 116 8.70 6.23 2.55
N GLY A 117 9.15 6.20 3.80
CA GLY A 117 8.28 6.35 4.96
C GLY A 117 7.39 5.12 5.19
N ILE A 118 7.84 3.94 4.77
CA ILE A 118 7.15 2.67 5.04
C ILE A 118 7.80 2.05 6.28
N GLU A 119 7.31 2.44 7.44
CA GLU A 119 7.78 1.93 8.73
C GLU A 119 6.67 1.93 9.77
N SER A 120 6.91 1.29 10.90
CA SER A 120 5.95 1.24 12.00
C SER A 120 5.60 2.64 12.52
N GLY A 121 4.33 2.88 12.79
CA GLY A 121 3.78 4.16 13.20
C GLY A 121 3.45 5.13 12.05
N MET A 122 3.69 4.75 10.78
CA MET A 122 3.29 5.54 9.62
C MET A 122 1.85 5.23 9.21
N SER A 123 1.16 6.23 8.65
CA SER A 123 -0.21 6.08 8.13
C SER A 123 -0.22 5.71 6.66
N TRP A 124 -0.90 4.63 6.33
CA TRP A 124 -1.19 4.20 4.96
C TRP A 124 -2.62 4.53 4.52
N ALA A 125 -3.26 5.48 5.20
CA ALA A 125 -4.57 5.96 4.82
C ALA A 125 -4.57 6.58 3.42
N GLU A 126 -5.65 6.33 2.67
CA GLU A 126 -5.82 6.73 1.27
C GLU A 126 -5.74 8.25 1.06
N ASP A 127 -6.24 9.02 2.01
CA ASP A 127 -6.23 10.48 1.97
C ASP A 127 -4.81 11.10 2.10
N GLY A 128 -3.85 10.33 2.61
CA GLY A 128 -2.45 10.73 2.72
C GLY A 128 -1.61 10.33 1.52
N ILE A 129 -1.62 9.06 1.14
CA ILE A 129 -0.69 8.51 0.13
C ILE A 129 -1.37 8.10 -1.19
N GLY A 130 -2.68 8.29 -1.28
CA GLY A 130 -3.47 7.88 -2.44
C GLY A 130 -3.86 6.39 -2.41
N THR A 131 -4.49 5.95 -3.49
CA THR A 131 -4.92 4.56 -3.66
C THR A 131 -3.76 3.60 -3.52
N ASN A 132 -3.90 2.68 -2.60
CA ASN A 132 -2.93 1.63 -2.32
C ASN A 132 -3.68 0.32 -2.00
N VAL A 133 -2.93 -0.77 -1.90
CA VAL A 133 -3.53 -2.09 -1.69
C VAL A 133 -4.31 -2.20 -0.37
N TYR A 134 -3.83 -1.55 0.69
CA TYR A 134 -4.52 -1.52 1.98
C TYR A 134 -5.88 -0.80 1.86
N SER A 135 -5.91 0.38 1.23
CA SER A 135 -7.13 1.18 1.11
C SER A 135 -8.23 0.43 0.36
N LEU A 136 -7.89 -0.25 -0.74
CA LEU A 136 -8.85 -1.05 -1.49
C LEU A 136 -9.27 -2.33 -0.77
N CYS A 137 -8.34 -3.02 -0.10
CA CYS A 137 -8.66 -4.17 0.73
C CYS A 137 -9.64 -3.80 1.85
N ARG A 138 -9.41 -2.68 2.51
CA ARG A 138 -10.30 -2.14 3.54
C ARG A 138 -11.68 -1.76 3.00
N GLU A 139 -11.75 -1.10 1.82
CA GLU A 139 -13.02 -0.70 1.20
C GLU A 139 -13.87 -1.91 0.81
N THR A 140 -13.23 -2.93 0.25
CA THR A 140 -13.93 -4.13 -0.27
C THR A 140 -14.11 -5.23 0.76
N ASN A 141 -13.30 -5.22 1.82
CA ASN A 141 -13.14 -6.32 2.78
C ASN A 141 -12.77 -7.66 2.10
N LEU A 142 -12.03 -7.60 1.00
CA LEU A 142 -11.58 -8.75 0.22
C LEU A 142 -10.07 -8.71 0.00
N TYR A 143 -9.49 -9.89 -0.26
CA TYR A 143 -8.14 -9.96 -0.77
C TYR A 143 -7.98 -9.05 -1.99
N THR A 144 -6.95 -8.24 -1.99
CA THR A 144 -6.67 -7.25 -3.03
C THR A 144 -5.21 -7.34 -3.43
N GLN A 145 -4.94 -7.18 -4.71
CA GLN A 145 -3.59 -7.08 -5.27
C GLN A 145 -3.52 -5.88 -6.20
N LEU A 146 -2.43 -5.13 -6.11
CA LEU A 146 -2.08 -4.06 -7.03
C LEU A 146 -0.64 -4.25 -7.53
N GLU A 147 -0.43 -4.01 -8.81
CA GLU A 147 0.89 -4.14 -9.44
C GLU A 147 1.19 -2.89 -10.30
N GLY A 148 2.36 -2.32 -10.10
CA GLY A 148 2.83 -1.22 -10.94
C GLY A 148 1.89 -0.01 -10.92
N ALA A 149 1.50 0.44 -12.11
CA ALA A 149 0.64 1.62 -12.30
C ALA A 149 -0.83 1.42 -11.91
N GLU A 150 -1.19 0.34 -11.21
CA GLU A 150 -2.45 0.24 -10.47
C GLU A 150 -2.43 1.07 -9.19
N HIS A 151 -1.24 1.30 -8.62
CA HIS A 151 -1.08 2.26 -7.54
C HIS A 151 -1.30 3.69 -8.03
N PHE A 152 -1.91 4.53 -7.19
CA PHE A 152 -2.14 5.93 -7.53
C PHE A 152 -0.83 6.70 -7.64
N SER A 153 0.06 6.53 -6.68
CA SER A 153 1.36 7.22 -6.64
C SER A 153 2.40 6.55 -7.54
N GLU A 154 3.09 7.35 -8.37
CA GLU A 154 4.13 6.88 -9.28
C GLU A 154 5.29 6.18 -8.55
N GLN A 155 5.60 6.60 -7.33
CA GLN A 155 6.67 6.01 -6.51
C GLN A 155 6.38 4.55 -6.12
N LEU A 156 5.12 4.15 -6.15
CA LEU A 156 4.73 2.76 -5.87
C LEU A 156 4.68 1.88 -7.12
N HIS A 157 4.94 2.42 -8.31
CA HIS A 157 4.87 1.65 -9.56
C HIS A 157 5.95 0.58 -9.73
N CYS A 158 7.00 0.60 -8.92
CA CYS A 158 8.00 -0.47 -8.90
C CYS A 158 7.63 -1.65 -7.97
N TYR A 159 6.49 -1.56 -7.28
CA TYR A 159 6.04 -2.57 -6.32
C TYR A 159 4.86 -3.38 -6.85
N ALA A 160 4.85 -4.66 -6.47
CA ALA A 160 3.67 -5.50 -6.47
C ALA A 160 3.28 -5.75 -5.01
N MET A 161 2.03 -5.47 -4.67
CA MET A 161 1.56 -5.54 -3.29
C MET A 161 0.25 -6.33 -3.22
N SER A 162 0.09 -7.09 -2.16
CA SER A 162 -1.15 -7.80 -1.85
C SER A 162 -1.57 -7.51 -0.41
N ALA A 163 -2.87 -7.42 -0.19
CA ALA A 163 -3.44 -7.27 1.14
C ALA A 163 -4.62 -8.23 1.33
N ALA A 164 -4.77 -8.75 2.53
CA ALA A 164 -5.90 -9.54 2.95
C ALA A 164 -6.40 -9.03 4.30
N PRO A 165 -7.73 -9.00 4.52
CA PRO A 165 -8.27 -8.68 5.83
C PRO A 165 -8.00 -9.84 6.79
N VAL A 166 -7.66 -9.50 8.04
CA VAL A 166 -7.61 -10.44 9.15
C VAL A 166 -8.91 -10.27 9.93
N ILE A 167 -9.69 -11.35 10.02
CA ILE A 167 -11.03 -11.37 10.63
C ILE A 167 -10.96 -12.09 11.97
#